data_fc05c30cf9970774ecf57d92b19ef79c
#
_entry.id   fc05c30cf9970774ecf57d92b19ef79c
#
_cell.length_a   1.000
_cell.length_b   1.000
_cell.length_c   1.000
_cell.angle_alpha   90.00
_cell.angle_beta   90.00
_cell.angle_gamma   90.00
#
_symmetry.space_group_name_H-M   'P 1'
#
loop_
_entity.id
_entity.type
_entity.pdbx_description
1 polymer ?
#
loop_
_entity_poly.entity_id
_entity_poly.type
_entity_poly.pdbx_seq_one_letter_code
_entity_poly.pdbx_strand_id
1 'polypeptide(L)'
;MKYSKALLLLFLFFFITNVFAQNYKPTWESIDNRPVPEWFSDAKFGIFIHWGLFSVPSWGPTDANVYDKYAEWYWYKLMDTNSKVNKNFVEFHNTTYGESMKYQDFVKDFTCEMFEPNDWAKVFKASGAKYVVLTSKHHEGFTLWPSLESWNWNAVDVGPHRDLAGDLINAVRAEGLRMGYYYSLYEWFNPLYKSDVNKYVDEHMFPQMKDLVNSYKPDIFWTDGEWDHPSEVWKSTEFLAWLYNESPVKDDVVVNDRWGKETRSKHGGIYTTEYDLVHSGVMTETLSHPWEECRGIGGSFGYNRNETLESYSTSEELVHILIDKVARGGNLLLNIGPTADGRIPVIQQQRLKDMGDWLNVNGEAIYGTTSWAKADAA
;
A
#
# COMPACT_ATOMS: atom_id res chain seq x y z
N MET A 1 -4.63 80.02 7.23
CA MET A 1 -5.08 78.60 7.37
C MET A 1 -4.11 77.73 6.61
N LYS A 2 -3.22 77.04 7.37
CA LYS A 2 -2.22 76.13 6.79
C LYS A 2 -2.67 74.68 7.07
N TYR A 3 -2.95 73.92 6.03
CA TYR A 3 -3.23 72.50 6.15
C TYR A 3 -1.91 71.72 6.14
N SER A 4 -1.59 71.10 7.25
CA SER A 4 -0.49 70.15 7.39
C SER A 4 -0.95 68.76 6.88
N LYS A 5 -0.29 68.28 5.83
CA LYS A 5 -0.48 66.91 5.30
C LYS A 5 0.42 65.96 6.12
N ALA A 6 -0.17 65.18 7.00
CA ALA A 6 0.54 64.08 7.66
C ALA A 6 0.64 62.91 6.68
N LEU A 7 1.85 62.58 6.26
CA LEU A 7 2.17 61.43 5.42
C LEU A 7 2.29 60.19 6.34
N LEU A 8 1.31 59.31 6.26
CA LEU A 8 1.30 58.03 7.00
C LEU A 8 2.14 57.03 6.23
N LEU A 9 3.37 56.79 6.64
CA LEU A 9 4.23 55.74 6.13
C LEU A 9 3.80 54.40 6.75
N LEU A 10 3.12 53.56 5.98
CA LEU A 10 2.83 52.17 6.32
C LEU A 10 4.10 51.33 6.05
N PHE A 11 4.82 50.96 7.08
CA PHE A 11 5.88 49.97 7.04
C PHE A 11 5.21 48.57 6.95
N LEU A 12 5.09 48.01 5.76
CA LEU A 12 4.84 46.59 5.57
C LEU A 12 6.13 45.80 5.93
N PHE A 13 6.18 45.26 7.13
CA PHE A 13 7.16 44.23 7.48
C PHE A 13 6.78 42.94 6.76
N PHE A 14 7.39 42.69 5.60
CA PHE A 14 7.46 41.37 5.01
C PHE A 14 8.34 40.50 5.93
N PHE A 15 7.73 39.70 6.79
CA PHE A 15 8.41 38.56 7.40
C PHE A 15 8.68 37.56 6.26
N ILE A 16 9.86 37.67 5.64
CA ILE A 16 10.42 36.60 4.84
C ILE A 16 10.81 35.52 5.84
N THR A 17 9.91 34.60 6.14
CA THR A 17 10.28 33.33 6.75
C THR A 17 11.15 32.63 5.70
N ASN A 18 12.47 32.66 5.90
CA ASN A 18 13.36 31.74 5.19
C ASN A 18 12.97 30.33 5.66
N VAL A 19 12.05 29.70 4.94
CA VAL A 19 11.86 28.26 5.02
C VAL A 19 13.15 27.69 4.41
N PHE A 20 14.15 27.45 5.27
CA PHE A 20 15.26 26.61 4.88
C PHE A 20 14.67 25.25 4.56
N ALA A 21 14.64 24.87 3.30
CA ALA A 21 14.29 23.54 2.91
C ALA A 21 15.18 22.59 3.71
N GLN A 22 14.59 21.78 4.57
CA GLN A 22 15.34 20.86 5.41
C GLN A 22 16.00 19.85 4.45
N ASN A 23 17.33 19.80 4.42
CA ASN A 23 18.06 18.87 3.58
C ASN A 23 18.28 17.56 4.34
N TYR A 24 17.57 16.51 3.95
CA TYR A 24 17.66 15.19 4.56
C TYR A 24 18.90 14.45 4.06
N LYS A 25 19.78 14.05 4.99
CA LYS A 25 20.94 13.22 4.69
C LYS A 25 20.50 11.74 4.58
N PRO A 26 21.27 10.89 3.82
CA PRO A 26 20.98 9.47 3.71
C PRO A 26 21.41 8.70 4.98
N THR A 27 20.85 9.07 6.13
CA THR A 27 21.06 8.43 7.43
C THR A 27 19.73 8.37 8.17
N TRP A 28 19.49 7.32 8.93
CA TRP A 28 18.26 7.18 9.72
C TRP A 28 18.05 8.34 10.68
N GLU A 29 19.11 8.81 11.35
CA GLU A 29 19.04 9.99 12.21
C GLU A 29 18.43 11.22 11.50
N SER A 30 18.74 11.42 10.23
CA SER A 30 18.19 12.54 9.46
C SER A 30 16.80 12.25 8.91
N ILE A 31 16.56 11.04 8.39
CA ILE A 31 15.30 10.62 7.79
C ILE A 31 14.17 10.59 8.82
N ASP A 32 14.41 10.02 10.00
CA ASP A 32 13.42 9.87 11.06
C ASP A 32 12.98 11.22 11.69
N ASN A 33 13.75 12.29 11.46
CA ASN A 33 13.33 13.63 11.86
C ASN A 33 12.27 14.28 10.96
N ARG A 34 11.91 13.62 9.82
CA ARG A 34 10.84 14.13 8.98
C ARG A 34 9.48 13.83 9.61
N PRO A 35 8.65 14.86 9.86
CA PRO A 35 7.33 14.63 10.40
C PRO A 35 6.45 13.91 9.38
N VAL A 36 5.62 13.00 9.85
CA VAL A 36 4.56 12.42 9.02
C VAL A 36 3.54 13.52 8.71
N PRO A 37 3.15 13.71 7.44
CA PRO A 37 2.15 14.70 7.06
C PRO A 37 0.84 14.53 7.83
N GLU A 38 0.29 15.61 8.37
CA GLU A 38 -0.92 15.62 9.23
C GLU A 38 -2.13 14.95 8.55
N TRP A 39 -2.25 15.13 7.23
CA TRP A 39 -3.36 14.56 6.47
C TRP A 39 -3.51 13.04 6.67
N PHE A 40 -2.40 12.33 6.88
CA PHE A 40 -2.41 10.89 7.09
C PHE A 40 -3.05 10.54 8.44
N SER A 41 -2.65 11.24 9.50
CA SER A 41 -3.20 11.01 10.83
C SER A 41 -4.69 11.37 10.92
N ASP A 42 -5.16 12.32 10.12
CA ASP A 42 -6.57 12.72 10.05
C ASP A 42 -7.42 11.77 9.20
N ALA A 43 -6.81 11.08 8.24
CA ALA A 43 -7.50 10.23 7.28
C ALA A 43 -8.15 8.99 7.89
N LYS A 44 -7.53 8.33 8.84
CA LYS A 44 -7.99 7.18 9.65
C LYS A 44 -8.34 5.92 8.87
N PHE A 45 -8.87 6.01 7.65
CA PHE A 45 -9.34 4.88 6.87
C PHE A 45 -8.89 4.98 5.42
N GLY A 46 -8.23 3.92 4.94
CA GLY A 46 -7.78 3.72 3.56
C GLY A 46 -8.17 2.37 3.00
N ILE A 47 -8.11 2.26 1.67
CA ILE A 47 -8.32 1.00 0.93
C ILE A 47 -6.97 0.51 0.40
N PHE A 48 -6.64 -0.73 0.70
CA PHE A 48 -5.54 -1.45 0.06
C PHE A 48 -6.08 -2.29 -1.09
N ILE A 49 -5.33 -2.43 -2.17
CA ILE A 49 -5.74 -3.23 -3.33
C ILE A 49 -4.60 -4.17 -3.68
N HIS A 50 -4.80 -5.47 -3.44
CA HIS A 50 -3.90 -6.51 -3.93
C HIS A 50 -4.43 -7.08 -5.25
N TRP A 51 -3.83 -6.67 -6.34
CA TRP A 51 -4.24 -7.02 -7.70
C TRP A 51 -3.02 -7.22 -8.61
N GLY A 52 -3.03 -8.29 -9.39
CA GLY A 52 -1.93 -8.68 -10.26
C GLY A 52 -2.16 -10.05 -10.88
N LEU A 53 -1.12 -10.66 -11.43
CA LEU A 53 -1.22 -11.99 -12.10
C LEU A 53 -1.74 -13.08 -11.16
N PHE A 54 -1.49 -12.98 -9.86
CA PHE A 54 -2.02 -13.91 -8.86
C PHE A 54 -3.55 -13.90 -8.77
N SER A 55 -4.21 -12.86 -9.29
CA SER A 55 -5.68 -12.83 -9.42
C SER A 55 -6.22 -13.80 -10.48
N VAL A 56 -5.37 -14.36 -11.33
CA VAL A 56 -5.76 -15.39 -12.30
C VAL A 56 -5.99 -16.74 -11.62
N PRO A 57 -4.98 -17.35 -10.96
CA PRO A 57 -5.23 -18.55 -10.18
C PRO A 57 -6.11 -18.26 -8.97
N SER A 58 -5.95 -17.10 -8.33
CA SER A 58 -6.77 -16.60 -7.21
C SER A 58 -7.14 -17.72 -6.23
N TRP A 59 -6.15 -18.46 -5.74
CA TRP A 59 -6.38 -19.63 -4.90
C TRP A 59 -5.37 -19.73 -3.75
N GLY A 60 -5.85 -20.07 -2.59
CA GLY A 60 -5.11 -20.50 -1.43
C GLY A 60 -5.98 -21.38 -0.52
N PRO A 61 -5.41 -22.26 0.32
CA PRO A 61 -6.18 -23.03 1.28
C PRO A 61 -6.81 -22.11 2.33
N THR A 62 -8.05 -22.38 2.75
CA THR A 62 -8.78 -21.56 3.73
C THR A 62 -8.63 -22.06 5.17
N ASP A 63 -8.19 -23.31 5.36
CA ASP A 63 -8.01 -23.99 6.65
C ASP A 63 -6.56 -23.99 7.18
N ALA A 64 -5.71 -23.12 6.61
CA ALA A 64 -4.30 -23.00 6.95
C ALA A 64 -4.03 -21.82 7.92
N ASN A 65 -2.75 -21.62 8.33
CA ASN A 65 -2.32 -20.43 9.07
C ASN A 65 -2.45 -19.17 8.20
N VAL A 66 -2.45 -17.98 8.81
CA VAL A 66 -2.67 -16.70 8.14
C VAL A 66 -1.81 -16.58 6.87
N TYR A 67 -0.48 -16.66 6.98
CA TYR A 67 0.43 -16.52 5.82
C TYR A 67 0.34 -17.68 4.80
N ASP A 68 -0.22 -18.82 5.19
CA ASP A 68 -0.39 -19.96 4.31
C ASP A 68 -1.65 -19.86 3.44
N LYS A 69 -2.58 -18.94 3.78
CA LYS A 69 -3.82 -18.68 3.03
C LYS A 69 -3.66 -17.73 1.85
N TYR A 70 -2.56 -16.98 1.79
CA TYR A 70 -2.37 -15.87 0.88
C TYR A 70 -2.33 -16.31 -0.59
N ALA A 71 -3.36 -15.96 -1.35
CA ALA A 71 -3.48 -16.25 -2.78
C ALA A 71 -2.46 -15.47 -3.62
N GLU A 72 -2.05 -14.30 -3.19
CA GLU A 72 -1.03 -13.48 -3.85
C GLU A 72 0.37 -14.11 -3.76
N TRP A 73 0.58 -15.08 -2.86
CA TRP A 73 1.80 -15.88 -2.77
C TRP A 73 1.77 -17.15 -3.63
N TYR A 74 0.80 -17.27 -4.54
CA TYR A 74 0.57 -18.48 -5.34
C TYR A 74 1.84 -19.03 -5.99
N TRP A 75 2.57 -18.21 -6.74
CA TRP A 75 3.77 -18.65 -7.45
C TRP A 75 4.86 -19.13 -6.48
N TYR A 76 5.11 -18.39 -5.41
CA TYR A 76 6.09 -18.79 -4.40
C TYR A 76 5.71 -20.12 -3.75
N LYS A 77 4.47 -20.27 -3.29
CA LYS A 77 3.98 -21.50 -2.65
C LYS A 77 3.98 -22.70 -3.60
N LEU A 78 3.74 -22.48 -4.90
CA LEU A 78 3.85 -23.50 -5.92
C LEU A 78 5.30 -24.00 -6.08
N MET A 79 6.30 -23.13 -5.98
CA MET A 79 7.71 -23.43 -6.19
C MET A 79 8.47 -23.85 -4.91
N ASP A 80 8.00 -23.45 -3.74
CA ASP A 80 8.66 -23.75 -2.47
C ASP A 80 8.27 -25.14 -1.94
N THR A 81 9.06 -26.16 -2.30
CA THR A 81 8.86 -27.54 -1.87
C THR A 81 8.99 -27.75 -0.36
N ASN A 82 9.53 -26.79 0.38
CA ASN A 82 9.63 -26.82 1.84
C ASN A 82 8.37 -26.27 2.53
N SER A 83 7.51 -25.57 1.80
CA SER A 83 6.27 -25.04 2.34
C SER A 83 5.32 -26.16 2.73
N LYS A 84 4.72 -26.07 3.93
CA LYS A 84 3.71 -27.04 4.41
C LYS A 84 2.50 -27.16 3.48
N VAL A 85 2.16 -26.09 2.78
CA VAL A 85 1.00 -26.00 1.87
C VAL A 85 1.37 -26.22 0.40
N ASN A 86 2.64 -26.43 0.06
CA ASN A 86 3.08 -26.65 -1.33
C ASN A 86 2.24 -27.69 -2.06
N LYS A 87 2.00 -28.86 -1.43
CA LYS A 87 1.22 -29.94 -2.03
C LYS A 87 -0.19 -29.49 -2.44
N ASN A 88 -0.84 -28.63 -1.64
CA ASN A 88 -2.16 -28.12 -1.94
C ASN A 88 -2.12 -27.23 -3.19
N PHE A 89 -1.11 -26.34 -3.29
CA PHE A 89 -0.92 -25.48 -4.46
C PHE A 89 -0.58 -26.28 -5.73
N VAL A 90 0.30 -27.29 -5.62
CA VAL A 90 0.66 -28.16 -6.75
C VAL A 90 -0.56 -28.97 -7.22
N GLU A 91 -1.32 -29.56 -6.31
CA GLU A 91 -2.53 -30.32 -6.63
C GLU A 91 -3.57 -29.45 -7.32
N PHE A 92 -3.87 -28.28 -6.76
CA PHE A 92 -4.79 -27.32 -7.39
C PHE A 92 -4.31 -26.91 -8.78
N HIS A 93 -3.02 -26.56 -8.90
CA HIS A 93 -2.43 -26.12 -10.17
C HIS A 93 -2.54 -27.21 -11.25
N ASN A 94 -2.08 -28.42 -10.94
CA ASN A 94 -2.05 -29.53 -11.88
C ASN A 94 -3.46 -29.95 -12.30
N THR A 95 -4.40 -29.96 -11.36
CA THR A 95 -5.81 -30.33 -11.62
C THR A 95 -6.53 -29.28 -12.46
N THR A 96 -6.24 -27.99 -12.23
CA THR A 96 -6.98 -26.87 -12.85
C THR A 96 -6.36 -26.46 -14.19
N TYR A 97 -5.04 -26.41 -14.25
CA TYR A 97 -4.29 -25.83 -15.38
C TYR A 97 -3.42 -26.85 -16.13
N GLY A 98 -3.09 -27.97 -15.48
CA GLY A 98 -2.17 -28.99 -15.99
C GLY A 98 -0.71 -28.72 -15.61
N GLU A 99 0.09 -29.79 -15.54
CA GLU A 99 1.49 -29.74 -15.08
C GLU A 99 2.43 -28.88 -15.96
N SER A 100 2.07 -28.66 -17.22
CA SER A 100 2.88 -27.89 -18.16
C SER A 100 2.66 -26.37 -18.07
N MET A 101 1.55 -25.93 -17.45
CA MET A 101 1.23 -24.51 -17.28
C MET A 101 2.23 -23.86 -16.33
N LYS A 102 2.76 -22.72 -16.73
CA LYS A 102 3.67 -21.93 -15.89
C LYS A 102 2.97 -20.68 -15.37
N TYR A 103 3.48 -20.11 -14.28
CA TYR A 103 2.92 -18.86 -13.77
C TYR A 103 2.90 -17.73 -14.80
N GLN A 104 3.94 -17.63 -15.61
CA GLN A 104 4.05 -16.64 -16.69
C GLN A 104 2.95 -16.78 -17.76
N ASP A 105 2.41 -17.96 -17.93
CA ASP A 105 1.34 -18.19 -18.90
C ASP A 105 0.01 -17.55 -18.48
N PHE A 106 -0.15 -17.20 -17.21
CA PHE A 106 -1.31 -16.46 -16.70
C PHE A 106 -1.44 -15.04 -17.25
N VAL A 107 -0.38 -14.48 -17.81
CA VAL A 107 -0.43 -13.14 -18.42
C VAL A 107 -1.59 -13.00 -19.42
N LYS A 108 -1.85 -14.02 -20.24
CA LYS A 108 -2.93 -14.01 -21.25
C LYS A 108 -4.35 -14.01 -20.64
N ASP A 109 -4.47 -14.45 -19.39
CA ASP A 109 -5.74 -14.58 -18.67
C ASP A 109 -5.95 -13.44 -17.65
N PHE A 110 -4.94 -12.57 -17.48
CA PHE A 110 -5.06 -11.31 -16.74
C PHE A 110 -5.55 -10.21 -17.68
N THR A 111 -6.85 -10.21 -17.95
CA THR A 111 -7.45 -9.45 -19.07
C THR A 111 -7.93 -8.07 -18.68
N CYS A 112 -8.34 -7.88 -17.43
CA CYS A 112 -8.84 -6.60 -16.88
C CYS A 112 -9.97 -5.95 -17.72
N GLU A 113 -10.71 -6.73 -18.53
CA GLU A 113 -11.73 -6.22 -19.47
C GLU A 113 -12.93 -5.56 -18.77
N MET A 114 -13.12 -5.87 -17.50
CA MET A 114 -14.17 -5.27 -16.65
C MET A 114 -13.64 -4.19 -15.70
N PHE A 115 -12.36 -3.79 -15.85
CA PHE A 115 -11.78 -2.76 -15.03
C PHE A 115 -12.26 -1.37 -15.46
N GLU A 116 -13.17 -0.81 -14.66
CA GLU A 116 -13.67 0.55 -14.79
C GLU A 116 -13.16 1.41 -13.62
N PRO A 117 -12.04 2.13 -13.80
CA PRO A 117 -11.36 2.81 -12.70
C PRO A 117 -12.24 3.86 -12.01
N ASN A 118 -13.11 4.54 -12.77
CA ASN A 118 -14.06 5.51 -12.21
C ASN A 118 -15.09 4.85 -11.30
N ASP A 119 -15.52 3.63 -11.61
CA ASP A 119 -16.50 2.94 -10.77
C ASP A 119 -15.83 2.38 -9.51
N TRP A 120 -14.58 1.93 -9.62
CA TRP A 120 -13.78 1.59 -8.44
C TRP A 120 -13.63 2.80 -7.52
N ALA A 121 -13.23 3.95 -8.06
CA ALA A 121 -13.03 5.18 -7.29
C ALA A 121 -14.30 5.63 -6.57
N LYS A 122 -15.48 5.49 -7.20
CA LYS A 122 -16.78 5.77 -6.57
C LYS A 122 -17.06 4.81 -5.39
N VAL A 123 -16.75 3.51 -5.55
CA VAL A 123 -16.89 2.53 -4.46
C VAL A 123 -16.00 2.93 -3.28
N PHE A 124 -14.73 3.30 -3.54
CA PHE A 124 -13.82 3.74 -2.49
C PHE A 124 -14.28 5.02 -1.82
N LYS A 125 -14.75 6.01 -2.58
CA LYS A 125 -15.33 7.23 -2.02
C LYS A 125 -16.54 6.95 -1.15
N ALA A 126 -17.45 6.10 -1.65
CA ALA A 126 -18.67 5.73 -0.94
C ALA A 126 -18.40 4.93 0.34
N SER A 127 -17.28 4.21 0.42
CA SER A 127 -16.87 3.49 1.64
C SER A 127 -16.43 4.41 2.80
N GLY A 128 -16.22 5.70 2.52
CA GLY A 128 -15.69 6.66 3.49
C GLY A 128 -14.15 6.73 3.53
N ALA A 129 -13.44 5.91 2.76
CA ALA A 129 -11.98 5.96 2.68
C ALA A 129 -11.48 7.36 2.28
N LYS A 130 -10.29 7.73 2.75
CA LYS A 130 -9.63 9.00 2.43
C LYS A 130 -8.42 8.79 1.51
N TYR A 131 -7.89 7.60 1.45
CA TYR A 131 -6.76 7.25 0.59
C TYR A 131 -6.88 5.80 0.09
N VAL A 132 -6.16 5.53 -0.98
CA VAL A 132 -6.10 4.20 -1.62
C VAL A 132 -4.64 3.86 -1.86
N VAL A 133 -4.26 2.60 -1.67
CA VAL A 133 -2.92 2.07 -2.00
C VAL A 133 -3.08 0.87 -2.92
N LEU A 134 -2.48 0.91 -4.12
CA LEU A 134 -2.49 -0.20 -5.08
C LEU A 134 -1.16 -0.93 -5.04
N THR A 135 -1.17 -2.27 -5.06
CA THR A 135 0.03 -3.06 -5.34
C THR A 135 0.49 -2.81 -6.78
N SER A 136 1.31 -1.78 -6.98
CA SER A 136 1.85 -1.45 -8.30
C SER A 136 2.77 -2.55 -8.83
N LYS A 137 3.54 -3.19 -7.93
CA LYS A 137 4.37 -4.37 -8.17
C LYS A 137 4.41 -5.23 -6.90
N HIS A 138 3.93 -6.45 -6.96
CA HIS A 138 4.07 -7.44 -5.89
C HIS A 138 5.38 -8.23 -6.03
N HIS A 139 5.62 -9.25 -5.21
CA HIS A 139 6.89 -9.99 -5.14
C HIS A 139 7.25 -10.79 -6.40
N GLU A 140 6.29 -11.05 -7.29
CA GLU A 140 6.55 -11.69 -8.59
C GLU A 140 7.19 -10.75 -9.62
N GLY A 141 7.26 -9.46 -9.33
CA GLY A 141 7.92 -8.47 -10.16
C GLY A 141 7.08 -7.96 -11.35
N PHE A 142 5.83 -8.42 -11.52
CA PHE A 142 4.94 -7.93 -12.56
C PHE A 142 4.43 -6.52 -12.19
N THR A 143 4.66 -5.56 -13.09
CA THR A 143 4.27 -4.17 -12.82
C THR A 143 2.94 -3.82 -13.49
N LEU A 144 2.10 -3.06 -12.79
CA LEU A 144 0.81 -2.58 -13.29
C LEU A 144 0.92 -1.26 -14.08
N TRP A 145 2.14 -0.83 -14.39
CA TRP A 145 2.48 0.36 -15.19
C TRP A 145 3.59 0.03 -16.19
N PRO A 146 3.83 0.88 -17.25
CA PRO A 146 4.84 0.64 -18.28
C PRO A 146 6.27 0.89 -17.76
N SER A 147 6.78 -0.03 -16.92
CA SER A 147 8.15 0.03 -16.42
C SER A 147 9.15 -0.50 -17.44
N LEU A 148 10.18 0.29 -17.75
CA LEU A 148 11.27 -0.14 -18.63
C LEU A 148 12.12 -1.24 -18.00
N GLU A 149 12.25 -1.25 -16.68
CA GLU A 149 13.00 -2.24 -15.91
C GLU A 149 12.30 -3.62 -15.92
N SER A 150 10.99 -3.65 -16.13
CA SER A 150 10.18 -4.88 -16.25
C SER A 150 9.69 -5.10 -17.69
N TRP A 151 10.56 -4.89 -18.67
CA TRP A 151 10.24 -5.12 -20.08
C TRP A 151 9.65 -6.53 -20.32
N ASN A 152 8.53 -6.60 -21.07
CA ASN A 152 7.72 -7.82 -21.27
C ASN A 152 7.22 -8.48 -19.97
N TRP A 153 7.28 -7.78 -18.84
CA TRP A 153 6.75 -8.24 -17.56
C TRP A 153 5.98 -7.11 -16.86
N ASN A 154 5.15 -6.42 -17.62
CA ASN A 154 4.29 -5.33 -17.16
C ASN A 154 2.94 -5.35 -17.91
N ALA A 155 1.93 -4.72 -17.34
CA ALA A 155 0.55 -4.73 -17.81
C ALA A 155 0.33 -4.01 -19.17
N VAL A 156 1.31 -3.23 -19.65
CA VAL A 156 1.24 -2.54 -20.95
C VAL A 156 1.85 -3.39 -22.06
N ASP A 157 2.98 -4.02 -21.80
CA ASP A 157 3.64 -4.87 -22.81
C ASP A 157 2.88 -6.17 -23.04
N VAL A 158 2.30 -6.74 -21.97
CA VAL A 158 1.62 -8.04 -22.00
C VAL A 158 0.33 -8.01 -21.17
N GLY A 159 -0.56 -8.95 -21.41
CA GLY A 159 -1.83 -9.07 -20.69
C GLY A 159 -2.84 -8.01 -21.15
N PRO A 160 -3.30 -7.11 -20.29
CA PRO A 160 -4.36 -6.16 -20.60
C PRO A 160 -3.95 -5.05 -21.58
N HIS A 161 -2.66 -4.88 -21.86
CA HIS A 161 -2.10 -3.80 -22.70
C HIS A 161 -2.57 -2.41 -22.24
N ARG A 162 -2.54 -2.16 -20.92
CA ARG A 162 -3.11 -0.98 -20.31
C ARG A 162 -2.29 -0.52 -19.11
N ASP A 163 -2.13 0.78 -18.94
CA ASP A 163 -1.54 1.39 -17.73
C ASP A 163 -2.58 1.42 -16.60
N LEU A 164 -2.68 0.31 -15.88
CA LEU A 164 -3.67 0.12 -14.82
C LEU A 164 -3.41 1.06 -13.64
N ALA A 165 -2.14 1.30 -13.31
CA ALA A 165 -1.75 2.20 -12.23
C ALA A 165 -2.10 3.66 -12.56
N GLY A 166 -1.80 4.11 -13.77
CA GLY A 166 -2.10 5.47 -14.24
C GLY A 166 -3.60 5.72 -14.33
N ASP A 167 -4.36 4.78 -14.85
CA ASP A 167 -5.82 4.90 -14.95
C ASP A 167 -6.48 5.01 -13.56
N LEU A 168 -6.02 4.17 -12.60
CA LEU A 168 -6.61 4.18 -11.26
C LEU A 168 -6.29 5.45 -10.48
N ILE A 169 -5.03 5.93 -10.52
CA ILE A 169 -4.67 7.15 -9.77
C ILE A 169 -5.45 8.37 -10.27
N ASN A 170 -5.65 8.47 -11.59
CA ASN A 170 -6.43 9.55 -12.17
C ASN A 170 -7.89 9.52 -11.70
N ALA A 171 -8.52 8.33 -11.68
CA ALA A 171 -9.90 8.16 -11.23
C ALA A 171 -10.04 8.42 -9.72
N VAL A 172 -9.15 7.90 -8.90
CA VAL A 172 -9.16 8.07 -7.43
C VAL A 172 -9.01 9.55 -7.06
N ARG A 173 -8.09 10.25 -7.72
CA ARG A 173 -7.92 11.70 -7.51
C ARG A 173 -9.10 12.54 -7.99
N ALA A 174 -9.78 12.12 -9.05
CA ALA A 174 -10.99 12.78 -9.51
C ALA A 174 -12.13 12.75 -8.48
N GLU A 175 -12.18 11.71 -7.63
CA GLU A 175 -13.10 11.61 -6.50
C GLU A 175 -12.60 12.34 -5.24
N GLY A 176 -11.47 13.03 -5.31
CA GLY A 176 -10.87 13.78 -4.20
C GLY A 176 -10.25 12.89 -3.12
N LEU A 177 -9.84 11.68 -3.48
CA LEU A 177 -9.11 10.78 -2.62
C LEU A 177 -7.60 10.88 -2.88
N ARG A 178 -6.77 10.61 -1.88
CA ARG A 178 -5.34 10.45 -2.05
C ARG A 178 -5.02 9.05 -2.57
N MET A 179 -3.94 8.93 -3.37
CA MET A 179 -3.56 7.65 -3.98
C MET A 179 -2.09 7.37 -3.77
N GLY A 180 -1.81 6.17 -3.28
CA GLY A 180 -0.46 5.65 -3.09
C GLY A 180 -0.22 4.35 -3.82
N TYR A 181 1.04 3.94 -3.83
CA TYR A 181 1.47 2.66 -4.39
C TYR A 181 2.24 1.84 -3.37
N TYR A 182 1.86 0.57 -3.28
CA TYR A 182 2.69 -0.46 -2.70
C TYR A 182 3.74 -0.89 -3.74
N TYR A 183 4.96 -1.09 -3.28
CA TYR A 183 6.07 -1.57 -4.07
C TYR A 183 6.86 -2.62 -3.30
N SER A 184 7.02 -3.83 -3.87
CA SER A 184 7.87 -4.87 -3.30
C SER A 184 9.35 -4.60 -3.59
N LEU A 185 10.17 -4.53 -2.54
CA LEU A 185 11.63 -4.52 -2.66
C LEU A 185 12.14 -5.88 -3.12
N TYR A 186 11.46 -6.93 -2.70
CA TYR A 186 11.74 -8.34 -2.97
C TYR A 186 11.20 -8.78 -4.33
N GLU A 187 11.97 -9.55 -5.07
CA GLU A 187 11.51 -10.21 -6.29
C GLU A 187 11.90 -11.69 -6.30
N TRP A 188 10.92 -12.57 -6.19
CA TRP A 188 11.12 -14.00 -5.99
C TRP A 188 12.01 -14.69 -7.00
N PHE A 189 11.86 -14.36 -8.29
CA PHE A 189 12.50 -15.10 -9.37
C PHE A 189 13.31 -14.21 -10.31
N ASN A 190 13.56 -12.99 -9.95
CA ASN A 190 14.43 -12.08 -10.69
C ASN A 190 15.88 -12.64 -10.70
N PRO A 191 16.49 -12.81 -11.87
CA PRO A 191 17.86 -13.34 -11.95
C PRO A 191 18.89 -12.44 -11.24
N LEU A 192 18.76 -11.11 -11.32
CA LEU A 192 19.66 -10.19 -10.64
C LEU A 192 19.50 -10.27 -9.13
N TYR A 193 18.26 -10.30 -8.64
CA TYR A 193 17.99 -10.46 -7.21
C TYR A 193 18.69 -11.68 -6.63
N LYS A 194 18.64 -12.81 -7.34
CA LYS A 194 19.25 -14.08 -6.91
C LYS A 194 20.75 -14.13 -7.04
N SER A 195 21.32 -13.48 -8.04
CA SER A 195 22.75 -13.57 -8.35
C SER A 195 23.59 -12.44 -7.74
N ASP A 196 23.03 -11.23 -7.66
CA ASP A 196 23.70 -10.01 -7.17
C ASP A 196 22.66 -8.97 -6.75
N VAL A 197 22.28 -9.00 -5.46
CA VAL A 197 21.27 -8.08 -4.93
C VAL A 197 21.68 -6.62 -5.02
N ASN A 198 22.97 -6.30 -4.91
CA ASN A 198 23.44 -4.90 -5.05
C ASN A 198 23.21 -4.39 -6.47
N LYS A 199 23.49 -5.23 -7.45
CA LYS A 199 23.21 -4.92 -8.85
C LYS A 199 21.73 -4.81 -9.13
N TYR A 200 20.91 -5.68 -8.53
CA TYR A 200 19.44 -5.57 -8.58
C TYR A 200 18.96 -4.22 -8.05
N VAL A 201 19.48 -3.79 -6.90
CA VAL A 201 19.12 -2.50 -6.30
C VAL A 201 19.51 -1.33 -7.21
N ASP A 202 20.71 -1.34 -7.74
CA ASP A 202 21.25 -0.21 -8.53
C ASP A 202 20.68 -0.12 -9.95
N GLU A 203 20.49 -1.26 -10.61
CA GLU A 203 20.16 -1.28 -12.04
C GLU A 203 18.67 -1.58 -12.31
N HIS A 204 17.91 -2.08 -11.31
CA HIS A 204 16.52 -2.43 -11.46
C HIS A 204 15.62 -1.70 -10.46
N MET A 205 15.80 -1.94 -9.15
CA MET A 205 14.89 -1.47 -8.12
C MET A 205 14.84 0.06 -8.01
N PHE A 206 16.00 0.72 -7.88
CA PHE A 206 16.08 2.18 -7.75
C PHE A 206 15.54 2.95 -8.96
N PRO A 207 15.94 2.63 -10.20
CA PRO A 207 15.36 3.26 -11.38
C PRO A 207 13.83 3.08 -11.43
N GLN A 208 13.34 1.87 -11.15
CA GLN A 208 11.94 1.54 -11.18
C GLN A 208 11.11 2.28 -10.11
N MET A 209 11.61 2.37 -8.88
CA MET A 209 10.97 3.14 -7.81
C MET A 209 10.91 4.64 -8.15
N LYS A 210 12.00 5.19 -8.70
CA LYS A 210 12.04 6.59 -9.14
C LYS A 210 11.12 6.86 -10.31
N ASP A 211 11.02 5.94 -11.26
CA ASP A 211 10.07 6.02 -12.37
C ASP A 211 8.64 6.08 -11.85
N LEU A 212 8.25 5.17 -10.96
CA LEU A 212 6.92 5.16 -10.36
C LEU A 212 6.58 6.47 -9.65
N VAL A 213 7.51 7.01 -8.86
CA VAL A 213 7.32 8.29 -8.14
C VAL A 213 7.21 9.46 -9.11
N ASN A 214 8.09 9.54 -10.11
CA ASN A 214 8.12 10.67 -11.05
C ASN A 214 6.91 10.67 -11.99
N SER A 215 6.48 9.48 -12.45
CA SER A 215 5.37 9.35 -13.39
C SER A 215 4.02 9.63 -12.75
N TYR A 216 3.78 9.15 -11.53
CA TYR A 216 2.44 9.19 -10.93
C TYR A 216 2.32 10.09 -9.71
N LYS A 217 3.43 10.50 -9.11
CA LYS A 217 3.46 11.42 -7.95
C LYS A 217 2.57 10.92 -6.80
N PRO A 218 2.80 9.71 -6.26
CA PRO A 218 1.95 9.12 -5.24
C PRO A 218 1.96 9.92 -3.93
N ASP A 219 0.82 9.93 -3.23
CA ASP A 219 0.69 10.52 -1.90
C ASP A 219 1.26 9.59 -0.81
N ILE A 220 1.30 8.27 -1.08
CA ILE A 220 1.90 7.25 -0.21
C ILE A 220 2.82 6.37 -1.04
N PHE A 221 4.05 6.14 -0.56
CA PHE A 221 4.95 5.14 -1.09
C PHE A 221 5.14 4.03 -0.05
N TRP A 222 4.44 2.93 -0.26
CA TRP A 222 4.31 1.82 0.68
C TRP A 222 5.19 0.65 0.26
N THR A 223 6.33 0.44 0.91
CA THR A 223 7.27 -0.65 0.62
C THR A 223 6.93 -1.92 1.35
N ASP A 224 7.36 -3.05 0.82
CA ASP A 224 7.26 -4.38 1.43
C ASP A 224 8.36 -5.30 0.90
N GLY A 225 8.48 -6.51 1.47
CA GLY A 225 9.52 -7.44 1.04
C GLY A 225 10.92 -7.08 1.53
N GLU A 226 11.00 -6.33 2.62
CA GLU A 226 12.24 -5.80 3.17
C GLU A 226 13.06 -6.82 3.97
N TRP A 227 12.48 -7.94 4.37
CA TRP A 227 12.98 -8.87 5.41
C TRP A 227 14.24 -9.65 5.05
N ASP A 228 14.58 -9.83 3.76
CA ASP A 228 15.74 -10.60 3.34
C ASP A 228 17.06 -9.89 3.64
N HIS A 229 17.09 -8.57 3.52
CA HIS A 229 18.31 -7.78 3.62
C HIS A 229 18.17 -6.57 4.55
N PRO A 230 19.27 -6.11 5.15
CA PRO A 230 19.28 -4.86 5.92
C PRO A 230 19.06 -3.64 5.00
N SER A 231 18.61 -2.55 5.59
CA SER A 231 18.35 -1.29 4.88
C SER A 231 19.56 -0.71 4.13
N GLU A 232 20.77 -1.04 4.58
CA GLU A 232 22.02 -0.69 3.91
C GLU A 232 22.13 -1.35 2.52
N VAL A 233 21.77 -2.63 2.41
CA VAL A 233 21.77 -3.37 1.13
C VAL A 233 20.68 -2.82 0.21
N TRP A 234 19.50 -2.53 0.75
CA TRP A 234 18.40 -1.90 0.00
C TRP A 234 18.68 -0.43 -0.38
N LYS A 235 19.75 0.19 0.16
CA LYS A 235 20.06 1.63 0.03
C LYS A 235 18.86 2.52 0.39
N SER A 236 18.14 2.13 1.42
CA SER A 236 16.85 2.73 1.79
C SER A 236 16.97 4.20 2.15
N THR A 237 18.00 4.57 2.91
CA THR A 237 18.23 5.96 3.31
C THR A 237 18.62 6.86 2.12
N GLU A 238 19.31 6.33 1.12
CA GLU A 238 19.62 7.05 -0.12
C GLU A 238 18.35 7.32 -0.94
N PHE A 239 17.47 6.32 -1.06
CA PHE A 239 16.20 6.53 -1.74
C PHE A 239 15.32 7.54 -1.00
N LEU A 240 15.19 7.41 0.32
CA LEU A 240 14.39 8.32 1.15
C LEU A 240 14.96 9.74 1.13
N ALA A 241 16.28 9.91 1.16
CA ALA A 241 16.90 11.22 1.02
C ALA A 241 16.57 11.87 -0.34
N TRP A 242 16.64 11.12 -1.44
CA TRP A 242 16.19 11.59 -2.74
C TRP A 242 14.68 11.92 -2.74
N LEU A 243 13.85 11.04 -2.17
CA LEU A 243 12.40 11.21 -2.10
C LEU A 243 12.01 12.52 -1.41
N TYR A 244 12.69 12.86 -0.32
CA TYR A 244 12.39 14.02 0.53
C TYR A 244 13.08 15.33 0.10
N ASN A 245 14.12 15.27 -0.74
CA ASN A 245 14.82 16.47 -1.18
C ASN A 245 14.49 16.86 -2.63
N GLU A 246 14.34 15.87 -3.52
CA GLU A 246 14.39 16.08 -4.97
C GLU A 246 13.11 15.66 -5.69
N SER A 247 12.35 14.69 -5.13
CA SER A 247 11.18 14.14 -5.81
C SER A 247 10.06 15.16 -5.96
N PRO A 248 9.14 14.95 -6.92
CA PRO A 248 7.98 15.83 -7.10
C PRO A 248 6.95 15.73 -5.95
N VAL A 249 7.12 14.78 -5.02
CA VAL A 249 6.20 14.53 -3.90
C VAL A 249 6.84 14.82 -2.53
N LYS A 250 8.02 15.40 -2.50
CA LYS A 250 8.88 15.59 -1.33
C LYS A 250 8.18 16.25 -0.13
N ASP A 251 7.22 17.14 -0.39
CA ASP A 251 6.62 17.94 0.66
C ASP A 251 5.53 17.18 1.44
N ASP A 252 4.79 16.26 0.80
CA ASP A 252 3.55 15.70 1.33
C ASP A 252 3.45 14.14 1.28
N VAL A 253 4.48 13.47 0.74
CA VAL A 253 4.51 12.00 0.64
C VAL A 253 4.63 11.34 2.01
N VAL A 254 3.82 10.30 2.23
CA VAL A 254 3.94 9.40 3.38
C VAL A 254 4.67 8.13 2.95
N VAL A 255 5.56 7.62 3.79
CA VAL A 255 6.17 6.31 3.64
C VAL A 255 5.92 5.47 4.90
N ASN A 256 6.02 4.15 4.76
CA ASN A 256 5.94 3.23 5.88
C ASN A 256 7.32 2.93 6.50
N ASP A 257 7.39 1.90 7.35
CA ASP A 257 8.59 1.47 8.07
C ASP A 257 9.25 0.19 7.50
N ARG A 258 8.83 -0.27 6.30
CA ARG A 258 9.30 -1.51 5.69
C ARG A 258 10.45 -1.26 4.70
N TRP A 259 11.62 -0.88 5.22
CA TRP A 259 12.78 -0.46 4.44
C TRP A 259 14.03 -1.34 4.62
N GLY A 260 13.97 -2.34 5.49
CA GLY A 260 15.04 -3.28 5.80
C GLY A 260 14.62 -4.20 6.95
N LYS A 261 15.23 -5.35 7.07
CA LYS A 261 14.87 -6.35 8.08
C LYS A 261 14.90 -5.83 9.54
N GLU A 262 15.56 -4.71 9.79
CA GLU A 262 15.73 -4.09 11.10
C GLU A 262 14.87 -2.84 11.32
N THR A 263 14.11 -2.39 10.31
CA THR A 263 13.51 -1.03 10.33
C THR A 263 12.11 -0.96 10.93
N ARG A 264 11.35 -2.06 10.92
CA ARG A 264 9.96 -2.04 11.43
C ARG A 264 9.89 -1.53 12.88
N SER A 265 8.96 -0.61 13.10
CA SER A 265 8.74 0.08 14.39
C SER A 265 9.95 0.84 14.93
N LYS A 266 10.87 1.23 14.04
CA LYS A 266 12.10 1.97 14.42
C LYS A 266 12.42 3.11 13.46
N HIS A 267 12.37 2.86 12.16
CA HIS A 267 12.87 3.77 11.14
C HIS A 267 11.88 3.94 9.99
N GLY A 268 11.97 5.06 9.27
CA GLY A 268 11.20 5.35 8.08
C GLY A 268 10.09 6.36 8.34
N GLY A 269 8.85 5.98 8.12
CA GLY A 269 7.68 6.84 8.29
C GLY A 269 6.69 6.26 9.30
N ILE A 270 5.45 6.03 8.84
CA ILE A 270 4.43 5.39 9.69
C ILE A 270 4.81 3.95 10.03
N TYR A 271 4.51 3.51 11.24
CA TYR A 271 4.69 2.11 11.61
C TYR A 271 3.55 1.27 11.07
N THR A 272 3.83 0.02 10.72
CA THR A 272 2.85 -0.88 10.13
C THR A 272 2.67 -2.16 10.94
N THR A 273 1.42 -2.62 11.05
CA THR A 273 1.07 -3.95 11.54
C THR A 273 0.14 -4.67 10.58
N GLU A 274 -0.01 -5.97 10.73
CA GLU A 274 -0.75 -6.83 9.82
C GLU A 274 -1.53 -7.88 10.62
N TYR A 275 -2.86 -7.91 10.49
CA TYR A 275 -3.77 -8.80 11.21
C TYR A 275 -3.53 -8.86 12.73
N ASP A 276 -3.25 -7.72 13.37
CA ASP A 276 -2.83 -7.63 14.78
C ASP A 276 -1.56 -8.43 15.12
N LEU A 277 -0.85 -8.91 14.11
CA LEU A 277 0.40 -9.62 14.28
C LEU A 277 1.52 -8.62 14.48
N VAL A 278 2.04 -8.60 15.67
CA VAL A 278 3.10 -7.67 16.06
C VAL A 278 4.45 -8.26 15.69
N HIS A 279 5.12 -7.69 14.70
CA HIS A 279 6.49 -8.11 14.37
C HIS A 279 7.53 -7.68 15.41
N SER A 280 7.18 -6.85 16.41
CA SER A 280 8.14 -6.34 17.41
C SER A 280 7.57 -6.02 18.79
N GLY A 281 6.41 -6.54 19.16
CA GLY A 281 5.90 -6.44 20.55
C GLY A 281 5.28 -5.07 20.93
N VAL A 282 4.97 -4.19 20.01
CA VAL A 282 4.69 -2.78 20.31
C VAL A 282 3.20 -2.39 20.21
N MET A 283 2.34 -3.18 19.56
CA MET A 283 1.03 -2.70 19.10
C MET A 283 -0.15 -2.92 20.05
N THR A 284 0.07 -3.31 21.29
CA THR A 284 -0.99 -3.46 22.31
C THR A 284 -1.28 -2.15 23.05
N GLU A 285 -0.42 -1.13 22.90
CA GLU A 285 -0.54 0.14 23.60
C GLU A 285 -0.88 1.28 22.62
N THR A 286 -1.45 2.36 23.13
CA THR A 286 -1.63 3.61 22.37
C THR A 286 -0.26 4.18 22.00
N LEU A 287 0.05 4.28 20.70
CA LEU A 287 1.30 4.83 20.23
C LEU A 287 1.18 6.33 19.98
N SER A 288 2.22 7.07 20.35
CA SER A 288 2.35 8.49 19.97
C SER A 288 2.88 8.66 18.54
N HIS A 289 3.53 7.62 17.98
CA HIS A 289 4.00 7.60 16.60
C HIS A 289 2.86 7.17 15.66
N PRO A 290 2.66 7.86 14.51
CA PRO A 290 1.64 7.47 13.54
C PRO A 290 1.85 6.02 13.05
N TRP A 291 0.77 5.27 12.97
CA TRP A 291 0.82 3.87 12.57
C TRP A 291 -0.44 3.43 11.80
N GLU A 292 -0.35 2.31 11.14
CA GLU A 292 -1.40 1.75 10.30
C GLU A 292 -1.47 0.24 10.45
N GLU A 293 -2.67 -0.27 10.60
CA GLU A 293 -2.97 -1.70 10.48
C GLU A 293 -3.43 -2.02 9.06
N CYS A 294 -2.80 -2.97 8.38
CA CYS A 294 -3.32 -3.53 7.13
C CYS A 294 -3.88 -4.94 7.32
N ARG A 295 -5.06 -5.21 6.71
CA ARG A 295 -5.68 -6.53 6.70
C ARG A 295 -6.68 -6.69 5.56
N GLY A 296 -6.94 -7.92 5.14
CA GLY A 296 -8.01 -8.27 4.22
C GLY A 296 -9.38 -8.19 4.87
N ILE A 297 -10.42 -8.02 4.04
CA ILE A 297 -11.81 -8.30 4.43
C ILE A 297 -11.97 -9.81 4.64
N GLY A 298 -11.24 -10.63 3.86
CA GLY A 298 -11.11 -12.07 4.02
C GLY A 298 -9.77 -12.48 4.65
N GLY A 299 -9.42 -13.76 4.51
CA GLY A 299 -8.19 -14.34 5.03
C GLY A 299 -6.97 -14.17 4.10
N SER A 300 -7.15 -13.64 2.90
CA SER A 300 -6.11 -13.40 1.89
C SER A 300 -6.13 -11.94 1.45
N PHE A 301 -4.98 -11.38 1.07
CA PHE A 301 -4.97 -10.05 0.46
C PHE A 301 -5.39 -10.11 -1.01
N GLY A 302 -4.80 -11.00 -1.82
CA GLY A 302 -5.27 -11.27 -3.17
C GLY A 302 -6.63 -11.99 -3.14
N TYR A 303 -7.44 -11.81 -4.20
CA TYR A 303 -8.69 -12.55 -4.35
C TYR A 303 -8.45 -14.05 -4.22
N ASN A 304 -9.18 -14.69 -3.33
CA ASN A 304 -9.13 -16.14 -3.15
C ASN A 304 -10.50 -16.76 -3.44
N ARG A 305 -10.63 -17.44 -4.59
CA ARG A 305 -11.88 -18.09 -5.02
C ARG A 305 -12.34 -19.23 -4.10
N ASN A 306 -11.46 -19.69 -3.22
CA ASN A 306 -11.74 -20.76 -2.27
C ASN A 306 -12.39 -20.23 -0.97
N GLU A 307 -12.41 -18.90 -0.78
CA GLU A 307 -13.12 -18.27 0.34
C GLU A 307 -14.63 -18.32 0.15
N THR A 308 -15.33 -18.61 1.24
CA THR A 308 -16.80 -18.57 1.33
C THR A 308 -17.25 -17.33 2.11
N LEU A 309 -18.56 -17.13 2.26
CA LEU A 309 -19.07 -15.99 3.05
C LEU A 309 -18.56 -16.00 4.49
N GLU A 310 -18.34 -17.16 5.06
CA GLU A 310 -17.83 -17.34 6.43
C GLU A 310 -16.34 -16.98 6.55
N SER A 311 -15.63 -16.89 5.42
CA SER A 311 -14.22 -16.46 5.39
C SER A 311 -14.07 -14.94 5.48
N TYR A 312 -15.12 -14.19 5.21
CA TYR A 312 -15.11 -12.73 5.21
C TYR A 312 -15.62 -12.17 6.53
N SER A 313 -14.92 -11.16 7.06
CA SER A 313 -15.41 -10.41 8.22
C SER A 313 -16.78 -9.80 7.94
N THR A 314 -17.62 -9.78 8.96
CA THR A 314 -18.91 -9.10 8.89
C THR A 314 -18.71 -7.58 8.87
N SER A 315 -19.73 -6.84 8.46
CA SER A 315 -19.68 -5.37 8.46
C SER A 315 -19.53 -4.82 9.88
N GLU A 316 -20.14 -5.47 10.88
CA GLU A 316 -20.02 -5.11 12.29
C GLU A 316 -18.57 -5.30 12.79
N GLU A 317 -17.95 -6.44 12.49
CA GLU A 317 -16.54 -6.69 12.84
C GLU A 317 -15.61 -5.67 12.22
N LEU A 318 -15.78 -5.31 10.94
CA LEU A 318 -14.97 -4.31 10.26
C LEU A 318 -15.10 -2.92 10.87
N VAL A 319 -16.31 -2.51 11.26
CA VAL A 319 -16.55 -1.26 11.98
C VAL A 319 -15.86 -1.28 13.34
N HIS A 320 -15.98 -2.37 14.11
CA HIS A 320 -15.30 -2.52 15.40
C HIS A 320 -13.78 -2.49 15.26
N ILE A 321 -13.21 -3.12 14.22
CA ILE A 321 -11.78 -3.04 13.91
C ILE A 321 -11.37 -1.59 13.66
N LEU A 322 -12.11 -0.86 12.82
CA LEU A 322 -11.82 0.55 12.55
C LEU A 322 -11.84 1.38 13.84
N ILE A 323 -12.87 1.23 14.67
CA ILE A 323 -12.99 1.93 15.96
C ILE A 323 -11.79 1.60 16.85
N ASP A 324 -11.41 0.33 16.98
CA ASP A 324 -10.29 -0.11 17.82
C ASP A 324 -8.96 0.54 17.36
N LYS A 325 -8.68 0.49 16.04
CA LYS A 325 -7.43 1.08 15.52
C LYS A 325 -7.37 2.59 15.71
N VAL A 326 -8.47 3.28 15.45
CA VAL A 326 -8.57 4.74 15.64
C VAL A 326 -8.46 5.13 17.12
N ALA A 327 -9.11 4.40 18.02
CA ALA A 327 -9.02 4.62 19.46
C ALA A 327 -7.59 4.48 19.99
N ARG A 328 -6.78 3.61 19.37
CA ARG A 328 -5.35 3.42 19.68
C ARG A 328 -4.42 4.38 18.95
N GLY A 329 -4.95 5.34 18.19
CA GLY A 329 -4.19 6.38 17.48
C GLY A 329 -3.68 5.96 16.10
N GLY A 330 -4.14 4.84 15.55
CA GLY A 330 -3.75 4.33 14.24
C GLY A 330 -4.77 4.61 13.14
N ASN A 331 -4.39 4.18 11.93
CA ASN A 331 -5.25 4.09 10.76
C ASN A 331 -5.56 2.63 10.43
N LEU A 332 -6.66 2.40 9.72
CA LEU A 332 -6.98 1.12 9.11
C LEU A 332 -6.80 1.21 7.59
N LEU A 333 -5.95 0.35 7.02
CA LEU A 333 -5.80 0.12 5.58
C LEU A 333 -6.47 -1.22 5.24
N LEU A 334 -7.75 -1.17 4.83
CA LEU A 334 -8.57 -2.34 4.59
C LEU A 334 -8.43 -2.82 3.15
N ASN A 335 -8.00 -4.07 2.98
CA ASN A 335 -7.67 -4.61 1.67
C ASN A 335 -8.85 -5.26 0.96
N ILE A 336 -8.89 -5.01 -0.33
CA ILE A 336 -9.69 -5.75 -1.31
C ILE A 336 -8.80 -6.50 -2.30
N GLY A 337 -9.31 -7.63 -2.80
CA GLY A 337 -8.66 -8.42 -3.86
C GLY A 337 -9.55 -8.49 -5.10
N PRO A 338 -9.28 -7.69 -6.14
CA PRO A 338 -10.03 -7.77 -7.40
C PRO A 338 -9.73 -9.06 -8.18
N THR A 339 -10.68 -9.48 -8.99
CA THR A 339 -10.57 -10.61 -9.92
C THR A 339 -9.69 -10.25 -11.14
N ALA A 340 -9.21 -11.26 -11.86
CA ALA A 340 -8.34 -11.07 -13.04
C ALA A 340 -8.99 -10.25 -14.16
N ASP A 341 -10.31 -10.29 -14.27
CA ASP A 341 -11.08 -9.49 -15.22
C ASP A 341 -11.35 -8.05 -14.77
N GLY A 342 -10.91 -7.67 -13.54
CA GLY A 342 -11.01 -6.30 -13.06
C GLY A 342 -12.26 -5.96 -12.25
N ARG A 343 -12.98 -6.94 -11.72
CA ARG A 343 -14.13 -6.70 -10.84
C ARG A 343 -13.73 -6.74 -9.37
N ILE A 344 -14.26 -5.83 -8.57
CA ILE A 344 -14.25 -5.97 -7.11
C ILE A 344 -15.33 -7.00 -6.74
N PRO A 345 -15.00 -8.08 -5.99
CA PRO A 345 -15.99 -9.08 -5.57
C PRO A 345 -17.19 -8.45 -4.85
N VAL A 346 -18.41 -8.90 -5.16
CA VAL A 346 -19.65 -8.30 -4.65
C VAL A 346 -19.69 -8.23 -3.13
N ILE A 347 -19.20 -9.28 -2.45
CA ILE A 347 -19.13 -9.29 -0.99
C ILE A 347 -18.23 -8.19 -0.45
N GLN A 348 -17.09 -7.93 -1.09
CA GLN A 348 -16.18 -6.86 -0.69
C GLN A 348 -16.79 -5.48 -0.94
N GLN A 349 -17.48 -5.28 -2.10
CA GLN A 349 -18.24 -4.05 -2.35
C GLN A 349 -19.31 -3.82 -1.29
N GLN A 350 -20.05 -4.87 -0.89
CA GLN A 350 -21.08 -4.76 0.15
C GLN A 350 -20.47 -4.34 1.49
N ARG A 351 -19.35 -4.96 1.90
CA ARG A 351 -18.66 -4.59 3.15
C ARG A 351 -18.17 -3.13 3.13
N LEU A 352 -17.60 -2.69 2.02
CA LEU A 352 -17.18 -1.29 1.86
C LEU A 352 -18.38 -0.33 1.93
N LYS A 353 -19.49 -0.68 1.29
CA LYS A 353 -20.72 0.12 1.36
C LYS A 353 -21.25 0.22 2.79
N ASP A 354 -21.32 -0.90 3.50
CA ASP A 354 -21.83 -0.93 4.87
C ASP A 354 -20.97 -0.07 5.81
N MET A 355 -19.63 -0.13 5.65
CA MET A 355 -18.71 0.78 6.37
C MET A 355 -18.99 2.24 6.03
N GLY A 356 -19.18 2.55 4.75
CA GLY A 356 -19.51 3.91 4.31
C GLY A 356 -20.84 4.41 4.88
N ASP A 357 -21.87 3.59 4.89
CA ASP A 357 -23.17 3.93 5.47
C ASP A 357 -23.03 4.25 6.97
N TRP A 358 -22.22 3.46 7.70
CA TRP A 358 -21.93 3.73 9.11
C TRP A 358 -21.11 5.02 9.31
N LEU A 359 -20.06 5.23 8.47
CA LEU A 359 -19.19 6.40 8.54
C LEU A 359 -19.89 7.71 8.14
N ASN A 360 -20.91 7.65 7.28
CA ASN A 360 -21.74 8.81 6.93
C ASN A 360 -22.49 9.37 8.14
N VAL A 361 -22.79 8.54 9.13
CA VAL A 361 -23.45 8.93 10.37
C VAL A 361 -22.47 9.25 11.48
N ASN A 362 -21.40 8.46 11.59
CA ASN A 362 -20.50 8.44 12.74
C ASN A 362 -19.08 9.00 12.44
N GLY A 363 -18.84 9.48 11.24
CA GLY A 363 -17.51 9.86 10.77
C GLY A 363 -16.85 10.98 11.59
N GLU A 364 -17.62 11.86 12.24
CA GLU A 364 -17.10 12.89 13.14
C GLU A 364 -16.35 12.32 14.36
N ALA A 365 -16.70 11.10 14.78
CA ALA A 365 -16.03 10.39 15.86
C ALA A 365 -14.76 9.61 15.39
N ILE A 366 -14.49 9.60 14.10
CA ILE A 366 -13.39 8.85 13.47
C ILE A 366 -12.35 9.81 12.90
N TYR A 367 -12.73 10.63 11.89
CA TYR A 367 -11.79 11.47 11.15
C TYR A 367 -11.28 12.65 11.98
N GLY A 368 -9.99 12.98 11.81
CA GLY A 368 -9.38 14.11 12.50
C GLY A 368 -9.33 13.97 14.02
N THR A 369 -9.52 12.75 14.55
CA THR A 369 -9.50 12.48 15.98
C THR A 369 -8.09 12.10 16.46
N THR A 370 -7.82 12.30 17.74
CA THR A 370 -6.64 11.83 18.44
C THR A 370 -7.03 10.82 19.52
N SER A 371 -6.14 9.87 19.81
CA SER A 371 -6.36 8.89 20.88
C SER A 371 -6.46 9.58 22.24
N TRP A 372 -7.39 9.11 23.09
CA TRP A 372 -7.45 9.52 24.50
C TRP A 372 -6.40 8.74 25.32
N ALA A 373 -6.19 9.15 26.58
CA ALA A 373 -5.13 8.62 27.45
C ALA A 373 -5.17 7.09 27.68
N LYS A 374 -6.33 6.44 27.45
CA LYS A 374 -6.48 4.97 27.47
C LYS A 374 -7.51 4.55 26.44
N ALA A 375 -7.10 3.67 25.53
CA ALA A 375 -7.99 3.07 24.54
C ALA A 375 -8.98 2.06 25.16
N ASP A 376 -8.66 1.47 26.31
CA ASP A 376 -9.40 0.40 26.98
C ASP A 376 -10.18 0.88 28.21
N ALA A 377 -10.44 2.18 28.32
CA ALA A 377 -11.27 2.73 29.41
C ALA A 377 -12.75 2.54 29.08
N ALA A 378 -13.27 1.32 29.25
CA ALA A 378 -14.69 1.01 29.33
C ALA A 378 -14.98 0.32 30.65
#